data_733a3d987f922922a9aa0f7b4e7c1043
#
_entry.id   733a3d987f922922a9aa0f7b4e7c1043
#
_cell.length_a   1.000
_cell.length_b   1.000
_cell.length_c   1.000
_cell.angle_alpha   90.00
_cell.angle_beta   90.00
_cell.angle_gamma   90.00
#
_symmetry.space_group_name_H-M   'P 1'
#
loop_
_entity.id
_entity.type
_entity.pdbx_description
1 polymer ?
#
loop_
_entity_poly.entity_id
_entity_poly.type
_entity_poly.pdbx_seq_one_letter_code
_entity_poly.pdbx_strand_id
1 'polypeptide(L)'
;MAKSNIPRHVGFIPDGNRRWAVNHGMSKESGYAHGITPGLLLYEKCKEHGIEEISIYGFTQDNTKRSPIQKYAFSEASVAFAFEIARRGAALLVVGDETSTQFPQPLKEFRQRQGAGIKVNLLVNYGWEWDLAGLKNGGLRSEDVSRLDLIVRWGGGRRLSGFLPVQSVYADFYVREEYWPDFEPQHFEHALAWFKNQDQTLGG
;
A
#
# COMPACT_ATOMS: atom_id res chain seq x y z
N MET A 1 -23.71 -12.19 -13.94
CA MET A 1 -22.37 -12.82 -14.04
C MET A 1 -21.89 -13.04 -12.61
N ALA A 2 -21.54 -14.27 -12.22
CA ALA A 2 -20.93 -14.52 -10.90
C ALA A 2 -19.63 -13.72 -10.84
N LYS A 3 -19.48 -12.81 -9.86
CA LYS A 3 -18.24 -12.11 -9.61
C LYS A 3 -17.15 -13.14 -9.29
N SER A 4 -15.94 -12.88 -9.80
CA SER A 4 -14.75 -13.65 -9.47
C SER A 4 -14.63 -13.72 -7.93
N ASN A 5 -14.48 -14.92 -7.36
CA ASN A 5 -14.22 -15.11 -5.93
C ASN A 5 -12.83 -14.63 -5.49
N ILE A 6 -12.10 -13.95 -6.38
CA ILE A 6 -10.75 -13.41 -6.17
C ILE A 6 -10.84 -11.90 -6.38
N PRO A 7 -10.34 -11.07 -5.44
CA PRO A 7 -10.31 -9.63 -5.61
C PRO A 7 -9.38 -9.26 -6.77
N ARG A 8 -9.81 -8.34 -7.62
CA ARG A 8 -8.97 -7.85 -8.74
C ARG A 8 -7.96 -6.82 -8.28
N HIS A 9 -8.37 -5.94 -7.33
CA HIS A 9 -7.52 -4.91 -6.77
C HIS A 9 -7.50 -5.00 -5.25
N VAL A 10 -6.30 -5.20 -4.68
CA VAL A 10 -6.10 -5.31 -3.23
C VAL A 10 -5.26 -4.14 -2.71
N GLY A 11 -5.75 -3.50 -1.67
CA GLY A 11 -5.04 -2.47 -0.93
C GLY A 11 -4.31 -3.05 0.29
N PHE A 12 -3.09 -2.60 0.53
CA PHE A 12 -2.28 -3.05 1.66
C PHE A 12 -1.85 -1.89 2.54
N ILE A 13 -2.11 -2.01 3.85
CA ILE A 13 -1.67 -1.06 4.87
C ILE A 13 -0.66 -1.78 5.78
N PRO A 14 0.65 -1.70 5.45
CA PRO A 14 1.74 -2.38 6.17
C PRO A 14 2.09 -1.63 7.46
N ASP A 15 1.23 -1.75 8.49
CA ASP A 15 1.39 -1.06 9.76
C ASP A 15 2.15 -1.91 10.79
N GLY A 16 2.79 -1.23 11.75
CA GLY A 16 3.43 -1.86 12.90
C GLY A 16 4.96 -1.88 12.85
N ASN A 17 5.63 -1.46 11.78
CA ASN A 17 7.09 -1.50 11.64
C ASN A 17 7.85 -0.96 12.86
N ARG A 18 7.46 0.22 13.37
CA ARG A 18 8.11 0.85 14.52
C ARG A 18 7.86 0.10 15.83
N ARG A 19 6.64 -0.41 16.03
CA ARG A 19 6.28 -1.20 17.22
C ARG A 19 7.04 -2.51 17.23
N TRP A 20 7.11 -3.15 16.06
CA TRP A 20 7.89 -4.36 15.87
C TRP A 20 9.37 -4.16 16.24
N ALA A 21 10.02 -3.10 15.72
CA ALA A 21 11.42 -2.80 16.03
C ALA A 21 11.64 -2.63 17.54
N VAL A 22 10.77 -1.86 18.23
CA VAL A 22 10.86 -1.66 19.68
C VAL A 22 10.72 -2.98 20.43
N ASN A 23 9.79 -3.85 20.04
CA ASN A 23 9.59 -5.16 20.65
C ASN A 23 10.80 -6.10 20.48
N HIS A 24 11.62 -5.85 19.46
CA HIS A 24 12.88 -6.58 19.21
C HIS A 24 14.13 -5.85 19.73
N GLY A 25 13.97 -4.86 20.62
CA GLY A 25 15.10 -4.12 21.21
C GLY A 25 15.84 -3.20 20.24
N MET A 26 15.24 -2.89 19.08
CA MET A 26 15.83 -2.03 18.06
C MET A 26 15.26 -0.60 18.09
N SER A 27 15.95 0.33 17.44
CA SER A 27 15.43 1.68 17.23
C SER A 27 14.20 1.69 16.31
N LYS A 28 13.29 2.64 16.49
CA LYS A 28 12.02 2.72 15.74
C LYS A 28 12.20 2.78 14.22
N GLU A 29 13.23 3.49 13.77
CA GLU A 29 13.55 3.66 12.36
C GLU A 29 14.05 2.39 11.69
N SER A 30 14.70 1.49 12.42
CA SER A 30 15.20 0.21 11.90
C SER A 30 14.08 -0.68 11.34
N GLY A 31 12.86 -0.56 11.88
CA GLY A 31 11.72 -1.37 11.48
C GLY A 31 11.32 -1.21 10.01
N TYR A 32 11.60 -0.06 9.39
CA TYR A 32 11.17 0.16 8.00
C TYR A 32 11.91 -0.72 7.00
N ALA A 33 13.21 -0.93 7.17
CA ALA A 33 14.00 -1.82 6.34
C ALA A 33 13.50 -3.28 6.42
N HIS A 34 13.04 -3.71 7.59
CA HIS A 34 12.48 -5.05 7.79
C HIS A 34 11.13 -5.26 7.08
N GLY A 35 10.44 -4.19 6.66
CA GLY A 35 9.21 -4.26 5.90
C GLY A 35 9.39 -4.49 4.39
N ILE A 36 10.61 -4.42 3.85
CA ILE A 36 10.87 -4.55 2.41
C ILE A 36 10.66 -5.99 1.95
N THR A 37 11.32 -6.96 2.56
CA THR A 37 11.18 -8.38 2.20
C THR A 37 9.74 -8.88 2.27
N PRO A 38 8.97 -8.61 3.35
CA PRO A 38 7.53 -8.86 3.38
C PRO A 38 6.76 -8.33 2.16
N GLY A 39 7.04 -7.09 1.76
CA GLY A 39 6.39 -6.48 0.60
C GLY A 39 6.70 -7.20 -0.72
N LEU A 40 7.94 -7.66 -0.89
CA LEU A 40 8.34 -8.41 -2.07
C LEU A 40 7.69 -9.80 -2.10
N LEU A 41 7.63 -10.49 -0.96
CA LEU A 41 6.94 -11.78 -0.84
C LEU A 41 5.44 -11.63 -1.13
N LEU A 42 4.80 -10.60 -0.58
CA LEU A 42 3.40 -10.30 -0.85
C LEU A 42 3.14 -10.04 -2.34
N TYR A 43 4.02 -9.29 -3.00
CA TYR A 43 3.92 -9.04 -4.44
C TYR A 43 3.93 -10.35 -5.25
N GLU A 44 4.86 -11.27 -4.95
CA GLU A 44 4.90 -12.57 -5.63
C GLU A 44 3.61 -13.38 -5.37
N LYS A 45 3.10 -13.36 -4.12
CA LYS A 45 1.83 -14.01 -3.81
C LYS A 45 0.65 -13.41 -4.59
N CYS A 46 0.59 -12.09 -4.75
CA CYS A 46 -0.43 -11.46 -5.57
C CYS A 46 -0.38 -11.93 -7.03
N LYS A 47 0.83 -12.08 -7.59
CA LYS A 47 1.01 -12.65 -8.94
C LYS A 47 0.52 -14.10 -9.03
N GLU A 48 0.88 -14.94 -8.06
CA GLU A 48 0.46 -16.36 -8.01
C GLU A 48 -1.06 -16.50 -7.99
N HIS A 49 -1.76 -15.59 -7.30
CA HIS A 49 -3.22 -15.58 -7.21
C HIS A 49 -3.94 -14.86 -8.35
N GLY A 50 -3.21 -14.30 -9.32
CA GLY A 50 -3.80 -13.59 -10.46
C GLY A 50 -4.45 -12.25 -10.08
N ILE A 51 -3.97 -11.59 -9.01
CA ILE A 51 -4.35 -10.23 -8.67
C ILE A 51 -3.87 -9.28 -9.77
N GLU A 52 -4.77 -8.43 -10.27
CA GLU A 52 -4.49 -7.54 -11.40
C GLU A 52 -3.81 -6.24 -10.96
N GLU A 53 -4.19 -5.74 -9.78
CA GLU A 53 -3.70 -4.46 -9.25
C GLU A 53 -3.51 -4.53 -7.72
N ILE A 54 -2.46 -3.89 -7.22
CA ILE A 54 -2.23 -3.70 -5.79
C ILE A 54 -1.91 -2.24 -5.48
N SER A 55 -2.41 -1.75 -4.34
CA SER A 55 -2.07 -0.44 -3.81
C SER A 55 -1.43 -0.60 -2.43
N ILE A 56 -0.25 -0.03 -2.23
CA ILE A 56 0.52 -0.17 -0.99
C ILE A 56 0.66 1.19 -0.31
N TYR A 57 0.22 1.27 0.96
CA TYR A 57 0.31 2.48 1.75
C TYR A 57 1.71 2.63 2.32
N GLY A 58 2.55 3.37 1.62
CA GLY A 58 3.89 3.72 2.04
C GLY A 58 3.91 4.94 2.98
N PHE A 59 4.76 5.91 2.68
CA PHE A 59 4.91 7.14 3.44
C PHE A 59 3.72 8.09 3.20
N THR A 60 3.15 8.64 4.28
CA THR A 60 2.01 9.57 4.22
C THR A 60 2.41 10.98 4.64
N GLN A 61 1.60 11.97 4.25
CA GLN A 61 1.80 13.36 4.71
C GLN A 61 1.72 13.47 6.25
N ASP A 62 0.89 12.68 6.93
CA ASP A 62 0.87 12.63 8.40
C ASP A 62 2.17 12.11 9.00
N ASN A 63 2.93 11.31 8.27
CA ASN A 63 4.23 10.80 8.70
C ASN A 63 5.33 11.88 8.70
N THR A 64 5.10 13.02 8.07
CA THR A 64 6.04 14.14 8.07
C THR A 64 6.25 14.75 9.47
N LYS A 65 5.33 14.49 10.41
CA LYS A 65 5.43 14.83 11.84
C LYS A 65 6.45 13.98 12.61
N ARG A 66 7.01 12.92 12.00
CA ARG A 66 8.03 12.04 12.61
C ARG A 66 9.40 12.73 12.66
N SER A 67 10.29 12.21 13.52
CA SER A 67 11.67 12.70 13.61
C SER A 67 12.40 12.60 12.26
N PRO A 68 13.41 13.47 12.00
CA PRO A 68 14.16 13.43 10.74
C PRO A 68 14.73 12.05 10.40
N ILE A 69 15.29 11.35 11.38
CA ILE A 69 15.88 10.01 11.19
C ILE A 69 14.83 8.98 10.76
N GLN A 70 13.62 9.04 11.34
CA GLN A 70 12.52 8.15 10.95
C GLN A 70 12.00 8.46 9.55
N LYS A 71 11.92 9.75 9.16
CA LYS A 71 11.54 10.16 7.81
C LYS A 71 12.56 9.69 6.78
N TYR A 72 13.84 9.87 7.07
CA TYR A 72 14.92 9.42 6.21
C TYR A 72 14.87 7.90 6.00
N ALA A 73 14.85 7.12 7.07
CA ALA A 73 14.80 5.65 7.00
C ALA A 73 13.55 5.13 6.25
N PHE A 74 12.41 5.78 6.41
CA PHE A 74 11.20 5.41 5.70
C PHE A 74 11.27 5.78 4.21
N SER A 75 11.85 6.93 3.87
CA SER A 75 12.12 7.33 2.49
C SER A 75 13.02 6.32 1.78
N GLU A 76 14.16 5.98 2.40
CA GLU A 76 15.10 4.98 1.87
C GLU A 76 14.43 3.62 1.64
N ALA A 77 13.66 3.13 2.61
CA ALA A 77 12.93 1.87 2.47
C ALA A 77 11.91 1.91 1.32
N SER A 78 11.22 3.06 1.15
CA SER A 78 10.24 3.24 0.07
C SER A 78 10.91 3.26 -1.31
N VAL A 79 12.08 3.92 -1.41
CA VAL A 79 12.89 3.95 -2.63
C VAL A 79 13.40 2.55 -2.97
N ALA A 80 14.03 1.87 -2.00
CA ALA A 80 14.55 0.51 -2.19
C ALA A 80 13.45 -0.46 -2.64
N PHE A 81 12.29 -0.42 -2.00
CA PHE A 81 11.14 -1.23 -2.37
C PHE A 81 10.65 -0.94 -3.79
N ALA A 82 10.50 0.34 -4.17
CA ALA A 82 10.02 0.75 -5.48
C ALA A 82 10.91 0.22 -6.61
N PHE A 83 12.22 0.41 -6.49
CA PHE A 83 13.18 -0.08 -7.50
C PHE A 83 13.22 -1.60 -7.56
N GLU A 84 13.11 -2.28 -6.43
CA GLU A 84 13.09 -3.75 -6.41
C GLU A 84 11.82 -4.31 -7.07
N ILE A 85 10.66 -3.72 -6.83
CA ILE A 85 9.39 -4.09 -7.47
C ILE A 85 9.44 -3.82 -8.98
N ALA A 86 10.00 -2.69 -9.41
CA ALA A 86 10.16 -2.36 -10.81
C ALA A 86 11.07 -3.37 -11.53
N ARG A 87 12.19 -3.78 -10.90
CA ARG A 87 13.09 -4.82 -11.43
C ARG A 87 12.41 -6.20 -11.55
N ARG A 88 11.40 -6.48 -10.74
CA ARG A 88 10.56 -7.69 -10.83
C ARG A 88 9.47 -7.59 -11.89
N GLY A 89 9.46 -6.51 -12.67
CA GLY A 89 8.57 -6.32 -13.82
C GLY A 89 7.20 -5.76 -13.48
N ALA A 90 6.98 -5.23 -12.27
CA ALA A 90 5.71 -4.57 -11.92
C ALA A 90 5.42 -3.39 -12.85
N ALA A 91 4.14 -3.17 -13.16
CA ALA A 91 3.68 -1.91 -13.75
C ALA A 91 3.53 -0.88 -12.63
N LEU A 92 4.65 -0.25 -12.23
CA LEU A 92 4.74 0.62 -11.06
C LEU A 92 4.25 2.04 -11.38
N LEU A 93 3.44 2.58 -10.47
CA LEU A 93 3.06 3.98 -10.36
C LEU A 93 3.29 4.45 -8.93
N VAL A 94 3.95 5.59 -8.74
CA VAL A 94 4.07 6.24 -7.43
C VAL A 94 3.09 7.40 -7.34
N VAL A 95 2.21 7.36 -6.33
CA VAL A 95 1.14 8.35 -6.11
C VAL A 95 1.42 9.15 -4.84
N GLY A 96 1.51 10.46 -4.96
CA GLY A 96 1.74 11.36 -3.84
C GLY A 96 2.21 12.75 -4.26
N ASP A 97 2.37 13.65 -3.31
CA ASP A 97 2.74 15.04 -3.56
C ASP A 97 4.23 15.17 -3.86
N GLU A 98 4.59 15.15 -5.14
CA GLU A 98 5.96 15.31 -5.62
C GLU A 98 6.51 16.73 -5.52
N THR A 99 5.65 17.72 -5.24
CA THR A 99 6.07 19.11 -5.05
C THR A 99 6.63 19.36 -3.66
N SER A 100 6.31 18.47 -2.72
CA SER A 100 6.81 18.53 -1.35
C SER A 100 8.28 18.14 -1.25
N THR A 101 9.04 18.84 -0.41
CA THR A 101 10.43 18.50 -0.06
C THR A 101 10.55 17.14 0.65
N GLN A 102 9.45 16.57 1.11
CA GLN A 102 9.39 15.26 1.75
C GLN A 102 9.26 14.10 0.74
N PHE A 103 8.97 14.40 -0.53
CA PHE A 103 8.86 13.37 -1.57
C PHE A 103 10.25 12.90 -1.99
N PRO A 104 10.55 11.59 -1.96
CA PRO A 104 11.84 11.05 -2.37
C PRO A 104 12.10 11.31 -3.86
N GLN A 105 13.14 12.10 -4.19
CA GLN A 105 13.43 12.51 -5.57
C GLN A 105 13.59 11.33 -6.55
N PRO A 106 14.26 10.19 -6.18
CA PRO A 106 14.39 9.06 -7.09
C PRO A 106 13.05 8.47 -7.55
N LEU A 107 11.97 8.64 -6.78
CA LEU A 107 10.65 8.10 -7.11
C LEU A 107 9.89 8.93 -8.16
N LYS A 108 10.40 10.09 -8.54
CA LYS A 108 9.78 10.93 -9.59
C LYS A 108 9.73 10.24 -10.95
N GLU A 109 10.65 9.30 -11.22
CA GLU A 109 10.63 8.55 -12.47
C GLU A 109 9.38 7.66 -12.62
N PHE A 110 8.75 7.27 -11.52
CA PHE A 110 7.55 6.43 -11.50
C PHE A 110 6.23 7.24 -11.39
N ARG A 111 6.26 8.54 -11.68
CA ARG A 111 5.03 9.37 -11.70
C ARG A 111 4.11 9.04 -12.87
N GLN A 112 4.63 8.41 -13.88
CA GLN A 112 3.87 7.73 -14.93
C GLN A 112 4.11 6.24 -14.79
N ARG A 113 3.06 5.43 -15.01
CA ARG A 113 3.14 3.99 -14.86
C ARG A 113 4.16 3.39 -15.81
N GLN A 114 5.12 2.64 -15.27
CA GLN A 114 6.17 1.97 -16.03
C GLN A 114 6.13 0.47 -15.76
N GLY A 115 6.46 -0.34 -16.77
CA GLY A 115 6.43 -1.79 -16.70
C GLY A 115 5.17 -2.42 -17.29
N ALA A 116 5.13 -3.75 -17.37
CA ALA A 116 4.06 -4.51 -18.03
C ALA A 116 3.46 -5.63 -17.15
N GLY A 117 3.93 -5.82 -15.93
CA GLY A 117 3.40 -6.80 -14.97
C GLY A 117 2.10 -6.34 -14.29
N ILE A 118 1.79 -6.94 -13.16
CA ILE A 118 0.64 -6.48 -12.36
C ILE A 118 0.84 -5.01 -11.97
N LYS A 119 -0.26 -4.27 -11.92
CA LYS A 119 -0.23 -2.85 -11.56
C LYS A 119 0.10 -2.71 -10.07
N VAL A 120 1.10 -1.90 -9.75
CA VAL A 120 1.47 -1.57 -8.38
C VAL A 120 1.37 -0.06 -8.20
N ASN A 121 0.52 0.37 -7.27
CA ASN A 121 0.40 1.77 -6.86
C ASN A 121 1.08 1.92 -5.50
N LEU A 122 2.23 2.57 -5.47
CA LEU A 122 2.93 2.87 -4.22
C LEU A 122 2.61 4.29 -3.78
N LEU A 123 1.93 4.42 -2.64
CA LEU A 123 1.54 5.71 -2.10
C LEU A 123 2.67 6.27 -1.25
N VAL A 124 3.32 7.35 -1.73
CA VAL A 124 4.47 7.98 -1.07
C VAL A 124 4.24 9.48 -0.95
N ASN A 125 4.35 10.01 0.26
CA ASN A 125 3.95 11.38 0.59
C ASN A 125 2.50 11.66 0.18
N TYR A 126 1.66 10.63 0.25
CA TYR A 126 0.24 10.69 -0.06
C TYR A 126 -0.54 11.31 1.11
N GLY A 127 -1.54 12.12 0.79
CA GLY A 127 -2.54 12.62 1.71
C GLY A 127 -3.91 12.64 1.02
N TRP A 128 -4.96 12.23 1.72
CA TRP A 128 -6.30 12.17 1.13
C TRP A 128 -6.85 13.57 0.77
N GLU A 129 -6.55 14.61 1.57
CA GLU A 129 -6.92 15.98 1.23
C GLU A 129 -6.18 16.48 -0.02
N TRP A 130 -4.89 16.13 -0.14
CA TRP A 130 -4.10 16.43 -1.34
C TRP A 130 -4.71 15.74 -2.58
N ASP A 131 -5.13 14.51 -2.45
CA ASP A 131 -5.76 13.74 -3.54
C ASP A 131 -7.09 14.37 -3.98
N LEU A 132 -7.99 14.62 -3.02
CA LEU A 132 -9.29 15.26 -3.28
C LEU A 132 -9.16 16.69 -3.84
N ALA A 133 -8.11 17.41 -3.49
CA ALA A 133 -7.86 18.75 -4.03
C ALA A 133 -7.69 18.76 -5.56
N GLY A 134 -7.38 17.61 -6.16
CA GLY A 134 -7.34 17.42 -7.61
C GLY A 134 -8.69 17.65 -8.30
N LEU A 135 -9.80 17.42 -7.61
CA LEU A 135 -11.16 17.64 -8.15
C LEU A 135 -11.40 19.07 -8.63
N LYS A 136 -10.68 20.06 -8.08
CA LYS A 136 -10.71 21.46 -8.56
C LYS A 136 -10.15 21.59 -9.99
N ASN A 137 -9.37 20.62 -10.44
CA ASN A 137 -8.74 20.56 -11.75
C ASN A 137 -9.32 19.45 -12.65
N GLY A 138 -10.47 18.87 -12.27
CA GLY A 138 -11.24 17.94 -13.09
C GLY A 138 -11.16 16.47 -12.70
N GLY A 139 -10.29 16.06 -11.73
CA GLY A 139 -10.21 14.66 -11.30
C GLY A 139 -9.41 14.46 -10.01
N LEU A 140 -9.48 13.27 -9.46
CA LEU A 140 -8.59 12.88 -8.36
C LEU A 140 -7.14 12.86 -8.85
N ARG A 141 -6.18 13.16 -7.98
CA ARG A 141 -4.76 12.99 -8.32
C ARG A 141 -4.35 11.51 -8.38
N SER A 142 -5.18 10.63 -7.83
CA SER A 142 -5.07 9.18 -7.90
C SER A 142 -6.01 8.56 -8.95
N GLU A 143 -6.39 9.28 -10.01
CA GLU A 143 -7.36 8.84 -11.03
C GLU A 143 -6.95 7.55 -11.75
N ASP A 144 -5.64 7.30 -11.87
CA ASP A 144 -5.09 6.05 -12.47
C ASP A 144 -5.18 4.82 -11.56
N VAL A 145 -5.68 4.99 -10.33
CA VAL A 145 -5.87 3.92 -9.35
C VAL A 145 -7.33 3.46 -9.38
N SER A 146 -7.55 2.19 -9.70
CA SER A 146 -8.90 1.64 -9.79
C SER A 146 -9.56 1.46 -8.40
N ARG A 147 -10.86 1.14 -8.38
CA ARG A 147 -11.55 0.81 -7.12
C ARG A 147 -10.95 -0.43 -6.48
N LEU A 148 -10.86 -0.39 -5.15
CA LEU A 148 -10.41 -1.51 -4.33
C LEU A 148 -11.57 -2.49 -4.08
N ASP A 149 -11.26 -3.78 -4.13
CA ASP A 149 -12.18 -4.85 -3.72
C ASP A 149 -11.93 -5.27 -2.27
N LEU A 150 -10.66 -5.36 -1.89
CA LEU A 150 -10.22 -5.80 -0.57
C LEU A 150 -9.11 -4.88 -0.04
N ILE A 151 -9.16 -4.56 1.24
CA ILE A 151 -8.05 -3.92 1.96
C ILE A 151 -7.59 -4.88 3.06
N VAL A 152 -6.27 -5.13 3.10
CA VAL A 152 -5.64 -5.90 4.18
C VAL A 152 -4.74 -4.98 4.99
N ARG A 153 -4.99 -4.87 6.30
CA ARG A 153 -4.19 -4.06 7.20
C ARG A 153 -3.55 -4.90 8.29
N TRP A 154 -2.25 -4.74 8.47
CA TRP A 154 -1.48 -5.28 9.59
C TRP A 154 -1.46 -4.33 10.79
N GLY A 155 -1.04 -4.84 11.95
CA GLY A 155 -0.83 -4.06 13.17
C GLY A 155 -2.10 -3.72 13.95
N GLY A 156 -3.20 -4.44 13.75
CA GLY A 156 -4.42 -4.38 14.54
C GLY A 156 -5.29 -3.13 14.36
N GLY A 157 -4.90 -2.20 13.48
CA GLY A 157 -5.65 -0.95 13.27
C GLY A 157 -6.91 -1.19 12.44
N ARG A 158 -8.08 -0.78 12.96
CA ARG A 158 -9.39 -0.93 12.27
C ARG A 158 -9.88 0.39 11.65
N ARG A 159 -9.04 1.02 10.84
CA ARG A 159 -9.33 2.30 10.17
C ARG A 159 -8.51 2.42 8.88
N LEU A 160 -9.00 3.19 7.92
CA LEU A 160 -8.31 3.47 6.65
C LEU A 160 -7.09 4.39 6.81
N SER A 161 -7.12 5.26 7.82
CA SER A 161 -6.07 6.28 8.03
C SER A 161 -5.80 7.14 6.78
N GLY A 162 -6.85 7.46 6.03
CA GLY A 162 -6.77 8.22 4.79
C GLY A 162 -6.29 7.45 3.55
N PHE A 163 -6.20 6.13 3.62
CA PHE A 163 -5.80 5.29 2.48
C PHE A 163 -6.88 5.29 1.39
N LEU A 164 -6.64 5.94 0.26
CA LEU A 164 -7.48 5.95 -0.95
C LEU A 164 -9.00 5.96 -0.65
N PRO A 165 -9.54 6.97 0.07
CA PRO A 165 -10.90 6.88 0.61
C PRO A 165 -11.98 6.74 -0.47
N VAL A 166 -11.78 7.34 -1.65
CA VAL A 166 -12.74 7.24 -2.76
C VAL A 166 -12.72 5.86 -3.39
N GLN A 167 -11.53 5.30 -3.62
CA GLN A 167 -11.38 3.96 -4.19
C GLN A 167 -11.80 2.86 -3.20
N SER A 168 -11.80 3.16 -1.91
CA SER A 168 -12.10 2.21 -0.81
C SER A 168 -13.59 2.13 -0.43
N VAL A 169 -14.46 2.94 -1.02
CA VAL A 169 -15.87 3.11 -0.60
C VAL A 169 -16.64 1.78 -0.48
N TYR A 170 -16.30 0.81 -1.31
CA TYR A 170 -16.95 -0.51 -1.32
C TYR A 170 -15.97 -1.66 -1.09
N ALA A 171 -14.77 -1.35 -0.62
CA ALA A 171 -13.77 -2.37 -0.33
C ALA A 171 -14.09 -3.09 0.98
N ASP A 172 -14.01 -4.42 0.97
CA ASP A 172 -13.98 -5.19 2.20
C ASP A 172 -12.70 -4.92 2.98
N PHE A 173 -12.78 -4.91 4.32
CA PHE A 173 -11.66 -4.51 5.18
C PHE A 173 -11.26 -5.63 6.13
N TYR A 174 -10.13 -6.28 5.85
CA TYR A 174 -9.58 -7.36 6.65
C TYR A 174 -8.40 -6.90 7.50
N VAL A 175 -8.38 -7.24 8.78
CA VAL A 175 -7.35 -6.81 9.73
C VAL A 175 -6.57 -8.00 10.26
N ARG A 176 -5.23 -7.85 10.27
CA ARG A 176 -4.28 -8.74 10.94
C ARG A 176 -3.74 -8.06 12.20
N GLU A 177 -3.65 -8.80 13.29
CA GLU A 177 -3.10 -8.29 14.55
C GLU A 177 -1.56 -8.24 14.53
N GLU A 178 -0.92 -9.11 13.75
CA GLU A 178 0.53 -9.19 13.59
C GLU A 178 1.07 -7.89 12.99
N TYR A 179 2.31 -7.55 13.33
CA TYR A 179 3.00 -6.42 12.73
C TYR A 179 3.51 -6.75 11.34
N TRP A 180 3.60 -5.73 10.49
CA TRP A 180 4.00 -5.93 9.10
C TRP A 180 5.31 -6.70 8.89
N PRO A 181 6.42 -6.47 9.64
CA PRO A 181 7.64 -7.28 9.46
C PRO A 181 7.48 -8.77 9.77
N ASP A 182 6.46 -9.16 10.54
CA ASP A 182 6.12 -10.56 10.82
C ASP A 182 5.19 -11.17 9.75
N PHE A 183 5.11 -10.54 8.57
CA PHE A 183 4.31 -11.05 7.46
C PHE A 183 4.76 -12.47 7.07
N GLU A 184 3.78 -13.34 6.94
CA GLU A 184 3.91 -14.67 6.35
C GLU A 184 2.93 -14.82 5.18
N PRO A 185 3.28 -15.57 4.11
CA PRO A 185 2.40 -15.78 2.96
C PRO A 185 0.98 -16.24 3.34
N GLN A 186 0.87 -17.10 4.35
CA GLN A 186 -0.42 -17.59 4.86
C GLN A 186 -1.34 -16.47 5.40
N HIS A 187 -0.80 -15.32 5.81
CA HIS A 187 -1.62 -14.16 6.21
C HIS A 187 -2.48 -13.66 5.06
N PHE A 188 -1.91 -13.61 3.85
CA PHE A 188 -2.63 -13.22 2.66
C PHE A 188 -3.61 -14.30 2.19
N GLU A 189 -3.24 -15.58 2.28
CA GLU A 189 -4.14 -16.70 2.00
C GLU A 189 -5.40 -16.65 2.89
N HIS A 190 -5.23 -16.37 4.18
CA HIS A 190 -6.36 -16.19 5.09
C HIS A 190 -7.26 -15.00 4.70
N ALA A 191 -6.67 -13.89 4.26
CA ALA A 191 -7.44 -12.73 3.79
C ALA A 191 -8.25 -13.07 2.53
N LEU A 192 -7.67 -13.80 1.57
CA LEU A 192 -8.37 -14.25 0.37
C LEU A 192 -9.48 -15.25 0.68
N ALA A 193 -9.23 -16.22 1.59
CA ALA A 193 -10.23 -17.18 2.03
C ALA A 193 -11.41 -16.49 2.74
N TRP A 194 -11.11 -15.47 3.58
CA TRP A 194 -12.13 -14.66 4.22
C TRP A 194 -12.94 -13.87 3.19
N PHE A 195 -12.29 -13.20 2.22
CA PHE A 195 -12.95 -12.42 1.17
C PHE A 195 -13.95 -13.23 0.34
N LYS A 196 -13.62 -14.48 0.03
CA LYS A 196 -14.53 -15.41 -0.69
C LYS A 196 -15.88 -15.61 -0.03
N ASN A 197 -15.93 -15.44 1.30
CA ASN A 197 -17.14 -15.67 2.10
C ASN A 197 -17.90 -14.37 2.41
N GLN A 198 -17.44 -13.22 1.89
CA GLN A 198 -18.15 -11.96 2.09
C GLN A 198 -19.28 -11.81 1.07
N ASP A 199 -20.36 -11.18 1.51
CA ASP A 199 -21.41 -10.75 0.60
C ASP A 199 -20.90 -9.57 -0.24
N GLN A 200 -20.86 -9.77 -1.55
CA GLN A 200 -20.35 -8.78 -2.51
C GLN A 200 -21.47 -7.98 -3.16
N THR A 201 -22.65 -7.90 -2.54
CA THR A 201 -23.73 -7.05 -3.01
C THR A 201 -23.35 -5.58 -2.83
N LEU A 202 -23.47 -4.79 -3.89
CA LEU A 202 -23.22 -3.34 -3.88
C LEU A 202 -24.49 -2.54 -3.57
N GLY A 203 -25.32 -3.02 -2.63
CA GLY A 203 -26.52 -2.34 -2.18
C GLY A 203 -27.72 -2.50 -3.11
N GLY A 204 -27.77 -3.58 -3.89
CA GLY A 204 -28.90 -3.95 -4.74
C GLY A 204 -29.44 -5.33 -4.42
#